data_d7273d6ed44f6b33d5b990b5cfb998a6
#
_entry.id   d7273d6ed44f6b33d5b990b5cfb998a6
#
_cell.length_a   1.000
_cell.length_b   1.000
_cell.length_c   1.000
_cell.angle_alpha   90.00
_cell.angle_beta   90.00
_cell.angle_gamma   90.00
#
_symmetry.space_group_name_H-M   'P 1'
#
loop_
_entity.id
_entity.type
_entity.pdbx_description
1 polymer ?
#
loop_
_entity_poly.entity_id
_entity_poly.type
_entity_poly.pdbx_seq_one_letter_code
_entity_poly.pdbx_strand_id
1 'polypeptide(L)'
;AVGADYLVALRLGASDYTEGGATIDDAVYACKKFEKAGVDLLDISGGFNGFTVKNRKDPGFFSDASSAIREAVHVPVILTGGVTRANEAEALLEEGAADLIGVGRAIFKDADWAKKEMEE
;
A
#
# COMPACT_ATOMS: atom_id res chain seq x y z
N ALA A 1 2.26 24.02 6.76
CA ALA A 1 3.02 24.77 5.74
C ALA A 1 2.23 24.93 4.43
N VAL A 2 1.38 23.97 4.10
CA VAL A 2 0.61 23.98 2.84
C VAL A 2 -0.86 24.38 2.99
N GLY A 3 -1.35 24.54 4.21
CA GLY A 3 -2.74 24.88 4.52
C GLY A 3 -3.62 23.64 4.65
N ALA A 4 -4.86 23.84 5.14
CA ALA A 4 -5.79 22.76 5.47
C ALA A 4 -6.40 22.07 4.24
N ASP A 5 -6.45 22.76 3.11
CA ASP A 5 -7.06 22.26 1.87
C ASP A 5 -6.08 21.52 0.95
N TYR A 6 -4.85 21.35 1.38
CA TYR A 6 -3.82 20.66 0.59
C TYR A 6 -3.73 19.19 1.00
N LEU A 7 -3.84 18.28 0.03
CA LEU A 7 -3.71 16.84 0.28
C LEU A 7 -2.28 16.49 0.65
N VAL A 8 -2.12 15.79 1.77
CA VAL A 8 -0.82 15.26 2.23
C VAL A 8 -0.85 13.74 2.21
N ALA A 9 -0.04 13.15 1.35
CA ALA A 9 0.11 11.70 1.24
C ALA A 9 1.48 11.26 1.79
N LEU A 10 1.51 10.11 2.44
CA LEU A 10 2.73 9.53 3.01
C LEU A 10 2.92 8.10 2.51
N ARG A 11 4.10 7.78 1.99
CA ARG A 11 4.50 6.40 1.74
C ARG A 11 5.27 5.88 2.96
N LEU A 12 4.86 4.72 3.46
CA LEU A 12 5.44 4.08 4.64
C LEU A 12 5.95 2.68 4.29
N GLY A 13 7.20 2.41 4.66
CA GLY A 13 7.72 1.06 4.76
C GLY A 13 7.16 0.41 6.03
N ALA A 14 6.08 -0.35 5.89
CA ALA A 14 5.27 -0.80 7.02
C ALA A 14 5.92 -1.90 7.85
N SER A 15 6.74 -2.76 7.24
CA SER A 15 7.45 -3.82 7.95
C SER A 15 8.76 -4.11 7.26
N ASP A 16 9.78 -4.41 8.04
CA ASP A 16 11.06 -4.88 7.50
C ASP A 16 11.03 -6.36 7.15
N TYR A 17 10.01 -7.09 7.59
CA TYR A 17 9.87 -8.54 7.39
C TYR A 17 11.15 -9.32 7.78
N THR A 18 11.84 -8.81 8.78
CA THR A 18 13.12 -9.32 9.27
C THR A 18 13.12 -9.26 10.79
N GLU A 19 13.67 -10.29 11.44
CA GLU A 19 13.81 -10.32 12.89
C GLU A 19 14.59 -9.09 13.40
N GLY A 20 14.07 -8.44 14.42
CA GLY A 20 14.65 -7.23 15.01
C GLY A 20 14.34 -5.94 14.25
N GLY A 21 13.69 -6.02 13.09
CA GLY A 21 13.26 -4.85 12.32
C GLY A 21 11.89 -4.31 12.74
N ALA A 22 11.41 -3.29 12.03
CA ALA A 22 10.09 -2.73 12.25
C ALA A 22 9.00 -3.74 11.91
N THR A 23 7.94 -3.78 12.72
CA THR A 23 6.82 -4.71 12.61
C THR A 23 5.57 -4.02 12.09
N ILE A 24 4.56 -4.82 11.70
CA ILE A 24 3.25 -4.30 11.30
C ILE A 24 2.59 -3.54 12.47
N ASP A 25 2.75 -4.00 13.72
CA ASP A 25 2.22 -3.30 14.89
C ASP A 25 2.85 -1.91 15.06
N ASP A 26 4.15 -1.78 14.81
CA ASP A 26 4.84 -0.48 14.80
C ASP A 26 4.23 0.45 13.74
N ALA A 27 3.98 -0.08 12.55
CA ALA A 27 3.37 0.67 11.46
C ALA A 27 1.94 1.12 11.78
N VAL A 28 1.12 0.25 12.37
CA VAL A 28 -0.24 0.59 12.81
C VAL A 28 -0.20 1.73 13.82
N TYR A 29 0.67 1.64 14.80
CA TYR A 29 0.87 2.72 15.79
C TYR A 29 1.26 4.03 15.12
N ALA A 30 2.25 4.00 14.23
CA ALA A 30 2.73 5.17 13.51
C ALA A 30 1.64 5.79 12.63
N CYS A 31 0.88 4.97 11.88
CA CYS A 31 -0.18 5.44 10.99
C CYS A 31 -1.32 6.15 11.74
N LYS A 32 -1.68 5.68 12.93
CA LYS A 32 -2.64 6.38 13.78
C LYS A 32 -2.14 7.78 14.17
N LYS A 33 -0.84 7.92 14.42
CA LYS A 33 -0.22 9.21 14.73
C LYS A 33 -0.17 10.12 13.50
N PHE A 34 0.14 9.58 12.33
CA PHE A 34 0.14 10.32 11.08
C PHE A 34 -1.24 10.85 10.71
N GLU A 35 -2.28 10.02 10.84
CA GLU A 35 -3.67 10.44 10.62
C GLU A 35 -4.03 11.60 11.55
N LYS A 36 -3.73 11.47 12.84
CA LYS A 36 -3.97 12.53 13.83
C LYS A 36 -3.22 13.82 13.52
N ALA A 37 -2.03 13.71 12.91
CA ALA A 37 -1.22 14.86 12.52
C ALA A 37 -1.68 15.53 11.21
N GLY A 38 -2.65 14.93 10.48
CA GLY A 38 -3.24 15.52 9.29
C GLY A 38 -2.83 14.88 7.97
N VAL A 39 -2.24 13.69 7.98
CA VAL A 39 -2.00 12.92 6.75
C VAL A 39 -3.34 12.43 6.19
N ASP A 40 -3.57 12.64 4.90
CA ASP A 40 -4.83 12.37 4.23
C ASP A 40 -4.87 11.02 3.48
N LEU A 41 -3.70 10.47 3.16
CA LEU A 41 -3.56 9.27 2.35
C LEU A 41 -2.30 8.50 2.74
N LEU A 42 -2.41 7.19 2.91
CA LEU A 42 -1.29 6.31 3.25
C LEU A 42 -1.01 5.33 2.11
N ASP A 43 0.23 5.29 1.63
CA ASP A 43 0.70 4.33 0.64
C ASP A 43 1.63 3.33 1.31
N ILE A 44 1.21 2.07 1.36
CA ILE A 44 1.89 1.02 2.13
C ILE A 44 2.79 0.19 1.22
N SER A 45 4.04 0.07 1.65
CA SER A 45 5.09 -0.66 0.98
C SER A 45 5.91 -1.45 2.00
N GLY A 46 6.97 -2.12 1.55
CA GLY A 46 7.95 -2.77 2.45
C GLY A 46 8.90 -1.76 3.07
N GLY A 47 9.54 -2.17 4.17
CA GLY A 47 10.53 -1.38 4.88
C GLY A 47 11.94 -1.55 4.33
N PHE A 48 12.85 -2.09 5.14
CA PHE A 48 14.26 -2.26 4.79
C PHE A 48 14.51 -3.07 3.50
N ASN A 49 13.70 -4.09 3.26
CA ASN A 49 13.77 -4.91 2.04
C ASN A 49 13.17 -4.24 0.81
N GLY A 50 12.76 -2.99 0.90
CA GLY A 50 12.24 -2.21 -0.21
C GLY A 50 10.87 -2.69 -0.70
N PHE A 51 10.78 -2.97 -1.99
CA PHE A 51 9.53 -3.29 -2.67
C PHE A 51 9.31 -4.80 -2.89
N THR A 52 10.06 -5.65 -2.20
CA THR A 52 9.92 -7.11 -2.28
C THR A 52 9.93 -7.74 -0.89
N VAL A 53 9.33 -8.92 -0.77
CA VAL A 53 9.43 -9.76 0.42
C VAL A 53 9.97 -11.11 0.00
N LYS A 54 10.99 -11.59 0.72
CA LYS A 54 11.58 -12.90 0.45
C LYS A 54 10.49 -13.99 0.51
N ASN A 55 10.46 -14.83 -0.51
CA ASN A 55 9.50 -15.93 -0.66
C ASN A 55 8.03 -15.51 -0.84
N ARG A 56 7.73 -14.23 -1.06
CA ARG A 56 6.40 -13.74 -1.39
C ARG A 56 6.39 -13.19 -2.81
N LYS A 57 5.56 -13.76 -3.68
CA LYS A 57 5.41 -13.35 -5.08
C LYS A 57 3.96 -13.10 -5.48
N ASP A 58 3.02 -13.45 -4.62
CA ASP A 58 1.59 -13.29 -4.89
C ASP A 58 1.22 -11.81 -5.00
N PRO A 59 0.22 -11.47 -5.83
CA PRO A 59 -0.29 -10.11 -5.90
C PRO A 59 -0.66 -9.57 -4.52
N GLY A 60 -0.22 -8.34 -4.22
CA GLY A 60 -0.49 -7.75 -2.92
C GLY A 60 0.30 -8.36 -1.77
N PHE A 61 1.56 -8.72 -1.98
CA PHE A 61 2.38 -9.37 -0.93
C PHE A 61 2.64 -8.50 0.32
N PHE A 62 2.20 -7.25 0.34
CA PHE A 62 2.16 -6.41 1.55
C PHE A 62 0.74 -6.27 2.13
N SER A 63 -0.21 -7.11 1.71
CA SER A 63 -1.62 -7.02 2.12
C SER A 63 -1.85 -7.25 3.61
N ASP A 64 -1.00 -8.03 4.27
CA ASP A 64 -1.03 -8.20 5.72
C ASP A 64 -0.84 -6.86 6.44
N ALA A 65 0.11 -6.05 5.98
CA ALA A 65 0.36 -4.71 6.52
C ALA A 65 -0.75 -3.73 6.17
N SER A 66 -1.16 -3.66 4.91
CA SER A 66 -2.20 -2.72 4.48
C SER A 66 -3.56 -3.00 5.12
N SER A 67 -3.93 -4.26 5.27
CA SER A 67 -5.18 -4.66 5.95
C SER A 67 -5.18 -4.22 7.41
N ALA A 68 -4.10 -4.48 8.14
CA ALA A 68 -3.99 -4.10 9.54
C ALA A 68 -4.04 -2.57 9.73
N ILE A 69 -3.38 -1.83 8.86
CA ILE A 69 -3.40 -0.36 8.89
C ILE A 69 -4.79 0.16 8.54
N ARG A 70 -5.42 -0.38 7.50
CA ARG A 70 -6.77 0.02 7.06
C ARG A 70 -7.81 -0.14 8.17
N GLU A 71 -7.73 -1.21 8.94
CA GLU A 71 -8.61 -1.44 10.10
C GLU A 71 -8.39 -0.40 11.22
N ALA A 72 -7.21 0.18 11.29
CA ALA A 72 -6.81 1.06 12.39
C ALA A 72 -6.99 2.55 12.10
N VAL A 73 -7.10 2.96 10.82
CA VAL A 73 -7.20 4.36 10.40
C VAL A 73 -8.48 4.61 9.59
N HIS A 74 -8.85 5.90 9.42
CA HIS A 74 -10.03 6.33 8.67
C HIS A 74 -9.67 6.92 7.32
N VAL A 75 -8.39 7.27 7.10
CA VAL A 75 -7.90 7.77 5.80
C VAL A 75 -7.74 6.63 4.80
N PRO A 76 -7.85 6.91 3.49
CA PRO A 76 -7.63 5.88 2.46
C PRO A 76 -6.23 5.28 2.51
N VAL A 77 -6.14 3.99 2.23
CA VAL A 77 -4.90 3.21 2.23
C VAL A 77 -4.67 2.64 0.84
N ILE A 78 -3.48 2.89 0.28
CA ILE A 78 -3.01 2.31 -0.97
C ILE A 78 -2.16 1.08 -0.65
N LEU A 79 -2.42 -0.02 -1.32
CA LEU A 79 -1.55 -1.21 -1.33
C LEU A 79 -0.79 -1.28 -2.64
N THR A 80 0.53 -1.36 -2.57
CA THR A 80 1.41 -1.54 -3.72
C THR A 80 2.24 -2.81 -3.53
N GLY A 81 2.43 -3.57 -4.58
CA GLY A 81 3.33 -4.74 -4.57
C GLY A 81 2.76 -5.96 -5.28
N GLY A 82 3.41 -6.38 -6.36
CA GLY A 82 3.14 -7.64 -7.06
C GLY A 82 1.88 -7.69 -7.92
N VAL A 83 1.10 -6.63 -7.99
CA VAL A 83 -0.11 -6.58 -8.83
C VAL A 83 0.28 -6.38 -10.30
N THR A 84 -0.21 -7.26 -11.16
CA THR A 84 0.06 -7.25 -12.61
C THR A 84 -1.20 -7.19 -13.47
N ARG A 85 -2.38 -7.51 -12.90
CA ARG A 85 -3.67 -7.57 -13.60
C ARG A 85 -4.74 -6.84 -12.80
N ALA A 86 -5.73 -6.29 -13.51
CA ALA A 86 -6.86 -5.61 -12.88
C ALA A 86 -7.69 -6.52 -11.96
N ASN A 87 -7.91 -7.78 -12.37
CA ASN A 87 -8.66 -8.72 -11.53
C ASN A 87 -7.97 -9.07 -10.21
N GLU A 88 -6.64 -9.05 -10.17
CA GLU A 88 -5.87 -9.20 -8.93
C GLU A 88 -6.11 -8.00 -8.00
N ALA A 89 -6.13 -6.80 -8.57
CA ALA A 89 -6.42 -5.57 -7.83
C ALA A 89 -7.85 -5.59 -7.25
N GLU A 90 -8.84 -5.96 -8.07
CA GLU A 90 -10.23 -6.07 -7.63
C GLU A 90 -10.39 -7.04 -6.46
N ALA A 91 -9.77 -8.22 -6.54
CA ALA A 91 -9.82 -9.22 -5.46
C ALA A 91 -9.27 -8.64 -4.15
N LEU A 92 -8.17 -7.92 -4.19
CA LEU A 92 -7.58 -7.29 -3.01
C LEU A 92 -8.48 -6.21 -2.40
N LEU A 93 -9.18 -5.44 -3.24
CA LEU A 93 -10.15 -4.45 -2.77
C LEU A 93 -11.37 -5.11 -2.14
N GLU A 94 -11.89 -6.18 -2.75
CA GLU A 94 -13.02 -6.95 -2.23
C GLU A 94 -12.71 -7.62 -0.89
N GLU A 95 -11.49 -8.10 -0.72
CA GLU A 95 -11.00 -8.68 0.55
C GLU A 95 -10.80 -7.63 1.66
N GLY A 96 -10.87 -6.36 1.33
CA GLY A 96 -10.65 -5.27 2.29
C GLY A 96 -9.18 -5.01 2.59
N ALA A 97 -8.27 -5.43 1.72
CA ALA A 97 -6.84 -5.23 1.89
C ALA A 97 -6.41 -3.76 1.75
N ALA A 98 -7.12 -2.99 0.97
CA ALA A 98 -6.85 -1.57 0.72
C ALA A 98 -8.08 -0.85 0.16
N ASP A 99 -7.99 0.47 0.05
CA ASP A 99 -8.98 1.31 -0.63
C ASP A 99 -8.58 1.59 -2.08
N LEU A 100 -7.28 1.58 -2.35
CA LEU A 100 -6.68 1.83 -3.67
C LEU A 100 -5.52 0.87 -3.88
N ILE A 101 -5.26 0.55 -5.14
CA ILE A 101 -4.14 -0.32 -5.52
C ILE A 101 -3.11 0.46 -6.32
N GLY A 102 -1.86 0.38 -5.90
CA GLY A 102 -0.72 0.96 -6.62
C GLY A 102 -0.09 -0.07 -7.56
N VAL A 103 0.13 0.32 -8.81
CA VAL A 103 0.75 -0.52 -9.82
C VAL A 103 1.99 0.20 -10.36
N GLY A 104 3.13 -0.43 -10.26
CA GLY A 104 4.40 0.17 -10.70
C GLY A 104 5.04 -0.59 -11.87
N ARG A 105 5.63 -1.73 -11.58
CA ARG A 105 6.44 -2.47 -12.57
C ARG A 105 5.67 -2.92 -13.81
N ALA A 106 4.38 -3.25 -13.68
CA ALA A 106 3.55 -3.61 -14.82
C ALA A 106 3.39 -2.43 -15.79
N ILE A 107 3.16 -1.24 -15.28
CA ILE A 107 3.07 0.00 -16.09
C ILE A 107 4.44 0.37 -16.68
N PHE A 108 5.51 0.18 -15.93
CA PHE A 108 6.87 0.43 -16.42
C PHE A 108 7.23 -0.46 -17.62
N LYS A 109 6.74 -1.70 -17.63
CA LYS A 109 6.96 -2.65 -18.75
C LYS A 109 6.05 -2.37 -19.95
N ASP A 110 4.87 -1.84 -19.70
CA ASP A 110 3.86 -1.57 -20.74
C ASP A 110 3.09 -0.29 -20.38
N ALA A 111 3.41 0.80 -21.09
CA ALA A 111 2.80 2.10 -20.86
C ALA A 111 1.28 2.11 -21.08
N ASP A 112 0.77 1.19 -21.91
CA ASP A 112 -0.67 1.05 -22.19
C ASP A 112 -1.38 0.08 -21.22
N TRP A 113 -0.69 -0.39 -20.19
CA TRP A 113 -1.21 -1.38 -19.24
C TRP A 113 -2.60 -1.01 -18.71
N ALA A 114 -2.76 0.20 -18.19
CA ALA A 114 -4.02 0.63 -17.59
C ALA A 114 -5.17 0.62 -18.62
N LYS A 115 -4.91 1.09 -19.83
CA LYS A 115 -5.89 1.07 -20.91
C LYS A 115 -6.32 -0.36 -21.24
N LYS A 116 -5.38 -1.26 -21.42
CA LYS A 116 -5.65 -2.68 -21.73
C LYS A 116 -6.44 -3.37 -20.63
N GLU A 117 -6.08 -3.14 -19.38
CA GLU A 117 -6.76 -3.76 -18.24
C GLU A 117 -8.16 -3.18 -18.02
N MET A 118 -8.41 -1.91 -18.35
CA MET A 118 -9.74 -1.29 -18.23
C MET A 118 -10.68 -1.62 -19.38
N GLU A 119 -10.16 -2.05 -20.53
CA GLU A 119 -10.97 -2.47 -21.69
C GLU A 119 -11.51 -3.90 -21.56
N GLU A 120 -11.00 -4.67 -20.63
CA GLU A 120 -11.51 -6.01 -20.29
C GLU A 120 -12.71 -5.89 -19.33
#